data_61f631fe9a4dadbf2ba54dce1d2c4679
#
_entry.id   61f631fe9a4dadbf2ba54dce1d2c4679
#
_cell.length_a   1.000
_cell.length_b   1.000
_cell.length_c   1.000
_cell.angle_alpha   90.00
_cell.angle_beta   90.00
_cell.angle_gamma   90.00
#
_symmetry.space_group_name_H-M   'P 1'
#
loop_
_entity.id
_entity.type
_entity.pdbx_description
1 polymer ?
#
loop_
_entity_poly.entity_id
_entity_poly.type
_entity_poly.pdbx_seq_one_letter_code
_entity_poly.pdbx_strand_id
1 'polypeptide(L)'
;IVMPVLLFLMLQYESFHTVFSAPESMGKRLKNCIHGKIPKIDAVRDLLTQIDPDEIREIHDQTIDIIKSNRVFREGTIGGYVVAGIDGVELFNSTKKSCSDCLSRKNRAGETEYFHRSVVCMTVGKTPHVILDQEMLKPRDGAEKDEGELTGGKKLIRRLKERHGHFADVIVADALYLNAPFINTIKECGLDAVIRLKDERRELFQDAESLFKRDEGKKRSFTCGKKNIEVWDLSGFEIDNSPHKLRVIRYNKMWKENERRMWLGTSRDQGGPRVLWEMMNRRWDIEENGFHQLKTYYHAKHCYCHAATEVIFDLMIIGFNMRELYLYRRIQRFKESGISRKSVNRKFCDELLLEKVKSILYEKGG
;
A
#
# COMPACT_ATOMS: atom_id res chain seq x y z
N ILE A 1 -4.70 -20.84 16.35
CA ILE A 1 -5.71 -20.31 15.40
C ILE A 1 -5.11 -19.31 14.42
N VAL A 2 -4.23 -18.38 14.85
CA VAL A 2 -3.61 -17.37 13.96
C VAL A 2 -2.89 -18.02 12.77
N MET A 3 -2.05 -19.05 13.01
CA MET A 3 -1.30 -19.73 11.95
C MET A 3 -2.20 -20.32 10.84
N PRO A 4 -3.29 -21.05 11.14
CA PRO A 4 -4.24 -21.51 10.13
C PRO A 4 -4.86 -20.36 9.31
N VAL A 5 -5.18 -19.23 9.93
CA VAL A 5 -5.72 -18.05 9.23
C VAL A 5 -4.67 -17.43 8.33
N LEU A 6 -3.43 -17.26 8.80
CA LEU A 6 -2.33 -16.75 7.99
C LEU A 6 -2.06 -17.65 6.78
N LEU A 7 -2.00 -18.98 6.98
CA LEU A 7 -1.85 -19.92 5.87
C LEU A 7 -3.02 -19.88 4.90
N PHE A 8 -4.26 -19.75 5.40
CA PHE A 8 -5.44 -19.57 4.58
C PHE A 8 -5.29 -18.32 3.67
N LEU A 9 -4.90 -17.18 4.23
CA LEU A 9 -4.68 -15.94 3.48
C LEU A 9 -3.50 -16.06 2.50
N MET A 10 -2.39 -16.67 2.91
CA MET A 10 -1.24 -16.92 2.04
C MET A 10 -1.58 -17.83 0.85
N LEU A 11 -2.48 -18.79 1.03
CA LEU A 11 -3.00 -19.67 -0.02
C LEU A 11 -4.09 -19.00 -0.87
N GLN A 12 -4.50 -17.77 -0.50
CA GLN A 12 -5.44 -16.94 -1.26
C GLN A 12 -6.83 -17.55 -1.41
N TYR A 13 -7.35 -18.18 -0.36
CA TYR A 13 -8.73 -18.69 -0.34
C TYR A 13 -9.74 -17.56 -0.14
N GLU A 14 -10.87 -17.67 -0.82
CA GLU A 14 -11.89 -16.62 -0.85
C GLU A 14 -12.73 -16.53 0.42
N SER A 15 -12.91 -17.63 1.16
CA SER A 15 -13.79 -17.68 2.32
C SER A 15 -13.31 -18.66 3.39
N PHE A 16 -13.39 -18.24 4.64
CA PHE A 16 -13.17 -19.12 5.80
C PHE A 16 -14.10 -20.32 5.78
N HIS A 17 -15.32 -20.17 5.28
CA HIS A 17 -16.29 -21.25 5.20
C HIS A 17 -15.79 -22.42 4.34
N THR A 18 -15.13 -22.13 3.23
CA THR A 18 -14.62 -23.17 2.32
C THR A 18 -13.62 -24.10 2.98
N VAL A 19 -12.81 -23.59 3.92
CA VAL A 19 -11.71 -24.32 4.53
C VAL A 19 -12.04 -24.77 5.95
N PHE A 20 -12.61 -23.89 6.78
CA PHE A 20 -12.80 -24.17 8.21
C PHE A 20 -14.12 -24.85 8.55
N SER A 21 -15.07 -24.97 7.61
CA SER A 21 -16.31 -25.72 7.83
C SER A 21 -16.11 -27.23 7.77
N ALA A 22 -15.03 -27.71 7.11
CA ALA A 22 -14.68 -29.11 6.99
C ALA A 22 -13.19 -29.32 7.34
N PRO A 23 -12.79 -29.19 8.62
CA PRO A 23 -11.38 -29.25 9.02
C PRO A 23 -10.69 -30.57 8.68
N GLU A 24 -11.43 -31.68 8.63
CA GLU A 24 -10.95 -33.01 8.25
C GLU A 24 -10.53 -33.10 6.78
N SER A 25 -11.04 -32.21 5.92
CA SER A 25 -10.71 -32.15 4.49
C SER A 25 -9.33 -31.52 4.24
N MET A 26 -8.76 -30.84 5.25
CA MET A 26 -7.45 -30.25 5.12
C MET A 26 -6.34 -31.29 5.16
N GLY A 27 -5.34 -31.10 4.31
CA GLY A 27 -4.24 -32.03 4.13
C GLY A 27 -3.43 -32.29 5.40
N LYS A 28 -2.92 -33.51 5.55
CA LYS A 28 -2.05 -33.90 6.66
C LYS A 28 -0.83 -32.98 6.81
N ARG A 29 -0.27 -32.52 5.69
CA ARG A 29 0.87 -31.57 5.69
C ARG A 29 0.52 -30.24 6.35
N LEU A 30 -0.67 -29.71 6.06
CA LEU A 30 -1.13 -28.46 6.68
C LEU A 30 -1.33 -28.65 8.19
N LYS A 31 -1.91 -29.77 8.62
CA LYS A 31 -2.03 -30.13 10.05
C LYS A 31 -0.67 -30.18 10.74
N ASN A 32 0.34 -30.73 10.07
CA ASN A 32 1.70 -30.76 10.60
C ASN A 32 2.33 -29.36 10.72
N CYS A 33 2.07 -28.46 9.76
CA CYS A 33 2.56 -27.09 9.81
C CYS A 33 1.99 -26.27 10.99
N ILE A 34 0.76 -26.55 11.39
CA ILE A 34 0.11 -25.83 12.50
C ILE A 34 0.28 -26.51 13.87
N HIS A 35 0.94 -27.67 13.91
CA HIS A 35 1.16 -28.47 15.13
C HIS A 35 -0.10 -28.70 15.99
N GLY A 36 -1.26 -28.92 15.35
CA GLY A 36 -2.50 -29.07 16.08
C GLY A 36 -3.72 -29.41 15.23
N LYS A 37 -4.89 -29.33 15.88
CA LYS A 37 -6.17 -29.47 15.21
C LYS A 37 -6.53 -28.18 14.47
N ILE A 38 -7.07 -28.32 13.26
CA ILE A 38 -7.62 -27.19 12.54
C ILE A 38 -8.90 -26.75 13.25
N PRO A 39 -9.02 -25.46 13.61
CA PRO A 39 -10.18 -24.96 14.32
C PRO A 39 -11.42 -24.94 13.41
N LYS A 40 -12.62 -24.97 14.02
CA LYS A 40 -13.86 -24.67 13.30
C LYS A 40 -14.00 -23.17 13.07
N ILE A 41 -14.80 -22.80 12.07
CA ILE A 41 -14.99 -21.42 11.62
C ILE A 41 -15.43 -20.47 12.75
N ASP A 42 -16.35 -20.92 13.62
CA ASP A 42 -16.87 -20.10 14.71
C ASP A 42 -15.75 -19.77 15.72
N ALA A 43 -14.97 -20.80 16.13
CA ALA A 43 -13.81 -20.60 16.98
C ALA A 43 -12.73 -19.67 16.36
N VAL A 44 -12.60 -19.68 15.03
CA VAL A 44 -11.72 -18.74 14.32
C VAL A 44 -12.24 -17.32 14.46
N ARG A 45 -13.53 -17.10 14.19
CA ARG A 45 -14.15 -15.77 14.28
C ARG A 45 -14.11 -15.23 15.70
N ASP A 46 -14.49 -16.04 16.67
CA ASP A 46 -14.50 -15.66 18.10
C ASP A 46 -13.11 -15.21 18.57
N LEU A 47 -12.07 -15.95 18.19
CA LEU A 47 -10.71 -15.57 18.57
C LEU A 47 -10.25 -14.30 17.86
N LEU A 48 -10.49 -14.16 16.54
CA LEU A 48 -10.07 -12.98 15.80
C LEU A 48 -10.64 -11.68 16.36
N THR A 49 -11.84 -11.73 16.98
CA THR A 49 -12.42 -10.57 17.66
C THR A 49 -11.82 -10.25 19.01
N GLN A 50 -11.03 -11.16 19.59
CA GLN A 50 -10.38 -10.99 20.88
C GLN A 50 -8.90 -10.61 20.78
N ILE A 51 -8.31 -10.73 19.59
CA ILE A 51 -6.91 -10.37 19.34
C ILE A 51 -6.80 -8.85 19.29
N ASP A 52 -5.85 -8.31 20.02
CA ASP A 52 -5.44 -6.92 19.89
C ASP A 52 -4.69 -6.75 18.54
N PRO A 53 -5.13 -5.83 17.65
CA PRO A 53 -4.40 -5.54 16.41
C PRO A 53 -2.92 -5.23 16.65
N ASP A 54 -2.55 -4.61 17.75
CA ASP A 54 -1.16 -4.29 18.07
C ASP A 54 -0.28 -5.53 18.25
N GLU A 55 -0.82 -6.66 18.74
CA GLU A 55 -0.08 -7.94 18.81
C GLU A 55 0.29 -8.46 17.40
N ILE A 56 -0.63 -8.34 16.44
CA ILE A 56 -0.35 -8.74 15.04
C ILE A 56 0.64 -7.77 14.39
N ARG A 57 0.51 -6.48 14.71
CA ARG A 57 1.42 -5.46 14.22
C ARG A 57 2.86 -5.67 14.73
N GLU A 58 3.05 -6.10 15.96
CA GLU A 58 4.37 -6.47 16.48
C GLU A 58 5.03 -7.61 15.69
N ILE A 59 4.26 -8.62 15.29
CA ILE A 59 4.75 -9.70 14.43
C ILE A 59 5.13 -9.16 13.05
N HIS A 60 4.36 -8.23 12.52
CA HIS A 60 4.67 -7.58 11.26
C HIS A 60 5.95 -6.75 11.35
N ASP A 61 6.12 -5.97 12.42
CA ASP A 61 7.32 -5.16 12.69
C ASP A 61 8.58 -6.03 12.70
N GLN A 62 8.56 -7.20 13.37
CA GLN A 62 9.66 -8.15 13.35
C GLN A 62 10.00 -8.61 11.92
N THR A 63 8.99 -8.79 11.07
CA THR A 63 9.20 -9.12 9.66
C THR A 63 9.91 -7.99 8.92
N ILE A 64 9.52 -6.75 9.16
CA ILE A 64 10.16 -5.57 8.56
C ILE A 64 11.62 -5.43 9.05
N ASP A 65 11.88 -5.67 10.32
CA ASP A 65 13.25 -5.63 10.88
C ASP A 65 14.15 -6.72 10.28
N ILE A 66 13.63 -7.91 10.04
CA ILE A 66 14.33 -8.97 9.30
C ILE A 66 14.66 -8.54 7.87
N ILE A 67 13.73 -7.89 7.17
CA ILE A 67 13.96 -7.36 5.82
C ILE A 67 15.07 -6.32 5.83
N LYS A 68 15.08 -5.40 6.80
CA LYS A 68 16.09 -4.38 6.98
C LYS A 68 17.46 -4.98 7.33
N SER A 69 17.53 -5.88 8.30
CA SER A 69 18.76 -6.54 8.72
C SER A 69 19.41 -7.35 7.59
N ASN A 70 18.59 -7.96 6.73
CA ASN A 70 19.03 -8.65 5.51
C ASN A 70 19.40 -7.69 4.36
N ARG A 71 19.32 -6.38 4.58
CA ARG A 71 19.68 -5.34 3.59
C ARG A 71 19.00 -5.53 2.23
N VAL A 72 17.72 -5.92 2.23
CA VAL A 72 16.96 -6.19 0.99
C VAL A 72 16.92 -4.95 0.08
N PHE A 73 16.89 -3.74 0.67
CA PHE A 73 16.86 -2.47 -0.04
C PHE A 73 18.20 -1.73 -0.05
N ARG A 74 19.34 -2.44 0.10
CA ARG A 74 20.68 -1.83 0.14
C ARG A 74 20.98 -0.89 -1.04
N GLU A 75 20.52 -1.25 -2.23
CA GLU A 75 20.74 -0.46 -3.45
C GLU A 75 19.65 0.60 -3.67
N GLY A 76 18.74 0.76 -2.70
CA GLY A 76 17.54 1.54 -2.88
C GLY A 76 16.54 0.89 -3.83
N THR A 77 15.38 1.51 -3.99
CA THR A 77 14.32 1.04 -4.89
C THR A 77 14.19 1.88 -6.15
N ILE A 78 14.59 3.16 -6.08
CA ILE A 78 14.62 4.09 -7.23
C ILE A 78 15.81 5.03 -7.10
N GLY A 79 16.71 5.02 -8.06
CA GLY A 79 17.84 5.97 -8.13
C GLY A 79 18.77 5.95 -6.92
N GLY A 80 18.90 4.81 -6.25
CA GLY A 80 19.70 4.65 -5.03
C GLY A 80 18.97 4.99 -3.73
N TYR A 81 17.70 5.44 -3.80
CA TYR A 81 16.88 5.79 -2.64
C TYR A 81 15.85 4.68 -2.35
N VAL A 82 15.56 4.45 -1.07
CA VAL A 82 14.41 3.65 -0.65
C VAL A 82 13.18 4.55 -0.70
N VAL A 83 12.30 4.26 -1.64
CA VAL A 83 11.09 5.05 -1.89
C VAL A 83 9.87 4.26 -1.46
N ALA A 84 9.00 4.86 -0.66
CA ALA A 84 7.72 4.28 -0.26
C ALA A 84 6.55 5.14 -0.76
N GLY A 85 5.51 4.48 -1.23
CA GLY A 85 4.24 5.11 -1.57
C GLY A 85 3.29 5.08 -0.39
N ILE A 86 2.48 6.14 -0.23
CA ILE A 86 1.38 6.18 0.71
C ILE A 86 0.08 6.46 -0.03
N ASP A 87 -0.98 5.70 0.30
CA ASP A 87 -2.30 5.89 -0.31
C ASP A 87 -3.39 5.19 0.53
N GLY A 88 -4.65 5.59 0.34
CA GLY A 88 -5.80 5.01 1.01
C GLY A 88 -6.39 3.82 0.26
N VAL A 89 -6.79 2.79 0.99
CA VAL A 89 -7.51 1.63 0.45
C VAL A 89 -8.82 1.40 1.17
N GLU A 90 -9.90 1.34 0.42
CA GLU A 90 -11.20 0.90 0.94
C GLU A 90 -11.30 -0.63 0.84
N LEU A 91 -11.64 -1.28 1.95
CA LEU A 91 -11.72 -2.73 2.06
C LEU A 91 -13.07 -3.22 1.54
N PHE A 92 -14.05 -3.37 2.40
CA PHE A 92 -15.40 -3.73 2.00
C PHE A 92 -16.41 -2.66 2.45
N ASN A 93 -17.59 -2.68 1.84
CA ASN A 93 -18.69 -1.79 2.19
C ASN A 93 -20.01 -2.57 2.32
N SER A 94 -20.95 -2.02 3.06
CA SER A 94 -22.27 -2.61 3.29
C SER A 94 -23.32 -1.55 3.63
N THR A 95 -24.53 -1.69 3.08
CA THR A 95 -25.69 -0.91 3.51
C THR A 95 -26.49 -1.61 4.62
N LYS A 96 -26.15 -2.88 4.93
CA LYS A 96 -26.91 -3.74 5.86
C LYS A 96 -26.17 -4.05 7.16
N LYS A 97 -24.84 -4.05 7.14
CA LYS A 97 -24.01 -4.43 8.27
C LYS A 97 -23.11 -3.27 8.67
N SER A 98 -23.00 -3.05 9.98
CA SER A 98 -22.12 -2.05 10.56
C SER A 98 -21.47 -2.59 11.85
N CYS A 99 -20.38 -2.00 12.26
CA CYS A 99 -19.74 -2.18 13.57
C CYS A 99 -19.36 -0.80 14.13
N SER A 100 -18.82 -0.77 15.37
CA SER A 100 -18.36 0.47 16.03
C SER A 100 -17.29 1.21 15.23
N ASP A 101 -16.44 0.49 14.51
CA ASP A 101 -15.29 1.02 13.79
C ASP A 101 -15.56 1.35 12.32
N CYS A 102 -16.82 1.23 11.87
CA CYS A 102 -17.20 1.60 10.52
C CYS A 102 -17.20 3.12 10.30
N LEU A 103 -16.56 3.56 9.24
CA LEU A 103 -16.84 4.85 8.62
C LEU A 103 -18.19 4.81 7.92
N SER A 104 -18.81 5.97 7.72
CA SER A 104 -20.12 6.05 7.05
C SER A 104 -20.17 7.17 6.01
N ARG A 105 -20.94 6.93 4.95
CA ARG A 105 -21.25 7.95 3.93
C ARG A 105 -22.65 7.71 3.35
N LYS A 106 -23.21 8.72 2.71
CA LYS A 106 -24.38 8.56 1.86
C LYS A 106 -23.96 8.11 0.46
N ASN A 107 -24.56 7.01 -0.02
CA ASN A 107 -24.39 6.57 -1.39
C ASN A 107 -25.23 7.42 -2.36
N ARG A 108 -25.15 7.15 -3.66
CA ARG A 108 -25.91 7.89 -4.69
C ARG A 108 -27.41 7.75 -4.56
N ALA A 109 -27.90 6.68 -3.93
CA ALA A 109 -29.32 6.44 -3.68
C ALA A 109 -29.81 7.07 -2.36
N GLY A 110 -28.93 7.77 -1.62
CA GLY A 110 -29.25 8.39 -0.33
C GLY A 110 -29.19 7.44 0.86
N GLU A 111 -28.87 6.16 0.67
CA GLU A 111 -28.75 5.18 1.74
C GLU A 111 -27.42 5.35 2.48
N THR A 112 -27.40 5.02 3.77
CA THR A 112 -26.16 5.00 4.55
C THR A 112 -25.36 3.75 4.18
N GLU A 113 -24.14 3.96 3.69
CA GLU A 113 -23.16 2.92 3.41
C GLU A 113 -22.07 2.96 4.49
N TYR A 114 -21.80 1.82 5.09
CA TYR A 114 -20.77 1.60 6.10
C TYR A 114 -19.56 0.91 5.46
N PHE A 115 -18.35 1.36 5.76
CA PHE A 115 -17.15 0.82 5.16
C PHE A 115 -15.95 0.93 6.10
N HIS A 116 -14.90 0.16 5.82
CA HIS A 116 -13.59 0.33 6.44
C HIS A 116 -12.60 0.83 5.41
N ARG A 117 -11.74 1.75 5.83
CA ARG A 117 -10.66 2.31 5.01
C ARG A 117 -9.36 2.33 5.81
N SER A 118 -8.27 1.97 5.15
CA SER A 118 -6.93 2.05 5.73
C SER A 118 -6.03 2.91 4.86
N VAL A 119 -5.08 3.60 5.49
CA VAL A 119 -3.94 4.20 4.81
C VAL A 119 -2.78 3.23 4.89
N VAL A 120 -2.14 2.95 3.77
CA VAL A 120 -1.07 1.95 3.63
C VAL A 120 0.20 2.63 3.17
N CYS A 121 1.34 2.23 3.74
CA CYS A 121 2.67 2.61 3.28
C CYS A 121 3.38 1.38 2.70
N MET A 122 3.85 1.45 1.45
CA MET A 122 4.46 0.33 0.73
C MET A 122 5.69 0.77 -0.07
N THR A 123 6.75 -0.02 -0.10
CA THR A 123 7.91 0.25 -0.96
C THR A 123 7.52 0.19 -2.45
N VAL A 124 8.01 1.15 -3.23
CA VAL A 124 7.73 1.26 -4.66
C VAL A 124 9.03 1.27 -5.47
N GLY A 125 8.94 0.92 -6.75
CA GLY A 125 10.11 0.85 -7.65
C GLY A 125 10.56 -0.59 -7.90
N LYS A 126 11.79 -0.93 -7.49
CA LYS A 126 12.31 -2.31 -7.63
C LYS A 126 11.64 -3.26 -6.64
N THR A 127 11.47 -4.52 -7.04
CA THR A 127 10.99 -5.60 -6.16
C THR A 127 12.04 -5.99 -5.10
N PRO A 128 11.59 -6.53 -3.93
CA PRO A 128 10.21 -6.85 -3.58
C PRO A 128 9.40 -5.61 -3.23
N HIS A 129 8.07 -5.66 -3.48
CA HIS A 129 7.16 -4.66 -2.95
C HIS A 129 6.72 -5.10 -1.55
N VAL A 130 7.04 -4.31 -0.55
CA VAL A 130 6.76 -4.63 0.86
C VAL A 130 5.83 -3.58 1.44
N ILE A 131 4.70 -4.01 1.98
CA ILE A 131 3.85 -3.15 2.78
C ILE A 131 4.54 -2.98 4.13
N LEU A 132 4.89 -1.73 4.46
CA LEU A 132 5.65 -1.41 5.67
C LEU A 132 4.76 -1.34 6.91
N ASP A 133 3.56 -0.77 6.76
CA ASP A 133 2.54 -0.70 7.80
C ASP A 133 1.22 -0.16 7.21
N GLN A 134 0.15 -0.20 8.02
CA GLN A 134 -1.17 0.35 7.70
C GLN A 134 -1.76 1.10 8.90
N GLU A 135 -2.65 2.05 8.64
CA GLU A 135 -3.44 2.75 9.67
C GLU A 135 -4.93 2.66 9.31
N MET A 136 -5.70 1.95 10.14
CA MET A 136 -7.15 1.87 9.97
C MET A 136 -7.80 3.17 10.42
N LEU A 137 -8.55 3.82 9.53
CA LEU A 137 -9.24 5.06 9.83
C LEU A 137 -10.41 4.82 10.79
N LYS A 138 -10.52 5.65 11.82
CA LYS A 138 -11.53 5.53 12.88
C LYS A 138 -12.73 6.45 12.60
N PRO A 139 -13.96 6.02 12.93
CA PRO A 139 -15.12 6.89 12.91
C PRO A 139 -15.07 7.90 14.06
N ARG A 140 -15.34 9.18 13.77
CA ARG A 140 -15.55 10.24 14.78
C ARG A 140 -14.57 10.21 15.96
N ASP A 141 -13.29 10.04 15.71
CA ASP A 141 -12.24 9.93 16.73
C ASP A 141 -12.12 11.26 17.52
N GLY A 142 -13.12 11.53 18.38
CA GLY A 142 -13.25 12.76 19.16
C GLY A 142 -13.65 14.01 18.36
N ALA A 143 -14.03 13.88 17.09
CA ALA A 143 -14.42 14.97 16.19
C ALA A 143 -15.85 14.76 15.64
N GLU A 144 -16.41 15.82 15.05
CA GLU A 144 -17.71 15.73 14.36
C GLU A 144 -17.67 14.89 13.07
N LYS A 145 -16.49 14.69 12.50
CA LYS A 145 -16.26 13.99 11.24
C LYS A 145 -15.40 12.75 11.44
N ASP A 146 -15.60 11.77 10.58
CA ASP A 146 -14.72 10.60 10.50
C ASP A 146 -13.28 11.00 10.17
N GLU A 147 -12.33 10.20 10.62
CA GLU A 147 -10.91 10.41 10.37
C GLU A 147 -10.60 10.37 8.87
N GLY A 148 -9.85 11.37 8.41
CA GLY A 148 -9.44 11.46 7.01
C GLY A 148 -8.09 10.81 6.74
N GLU A 149 -7.81 10.47 5.47
CA GLU A 149 -6.55 9.86 5.02
C GLU A 149 -5.31 10.67 5.42
N LEU A 150 -5.40 12.00 5.46
CA LEU A 150 -4.28 12.86 5.86
C LEU A 150 -3.91 12.67 7.33
N THR A 151 -4.89 12.50 8.21
CA THR A 151 -4.65 12.25 9.64
C THR A 151 -4.08 10.86 9.82
N GLY A 152 -4.68 9.84 9.22
CA GLY A 152 -4.16 8.47 9.25
C GLY A 152 -2.76 8.38 8.65
N GLY A 153 -2.50 9.06 7.54
CA GLY A 153 -1.17 9.10 6.92
C GLY A 153 -0.09 9.70 7.80
N LYS A 154 -0.40 10.78 8.55
CA LYS A 154 0.55 11.36 9.52
C LYS A 154 0.82 10.43 10.70
N LYS A 155 -0.23 9.78 11.25
CA LYS A 155 -0.08 8.78 12.32
C LYS A 155 0.83 7.65 11.86
N LEU A 156 0.54 7.10 10.68
CA LEU A 156 1.30 6.01 10.06
C LEU A 156 2.80 6.33 9.89
N ILE A 157 3.12 7.49 9.33
CA ILE A 157 4.53 7.91 9.12
C ILE A 157 5.27 8.09 10.45
N ARG A 158 4.64 8.68 11.47
CA ARG A 158 5.26 8.83 12.79
C ARG A 158 5.50 7.48 13.46
N ARG A 159 4.53 6.57 13.41
CA ARG A 159 4.66 5.20 13.95
C ARG A 159 5.77 4.41 13.24
N LEU A 160 5.86 4.48 11.92
CA LEU A 160 6.94 3.85 11.16
C LEU A 160 8.32 4.42 11.55
N LYS A 161 8.41 5.73 11.76
CA LYS A 161 9.64 6.37 12.23
C LYS A 161 10.03 5.93 13.64
N GLU A 162 9.07 5.86 14.54
CA GLU A 162 9.28 5.45 15.93
C GLU A 162 9.74 3.99 16.02
N ARG A 163 9.05 3.08 15.31
CA ARG A 163 9.31 1.63 15.40
C ARG A 163 10.53 1.19 14.60
N HIS A 164 10.78 1.77 13.44
CA HIS A 164 11.81 1.30 12.51
C HIS A 164 12.93 2.30 12.26
N GLY A 165 12.86 3.51 12.83
CA GLY A 165 13.86 4.56 12.59
C GLY A 165 13.89 4.99 11.12
N HIS A 166 14.96 4.66 10.40
CA HIS A 166 15.05 4.94 8.96
C HIS A 166 14.41 3.78 8.17
N PHE A 167 13.21 3.99 7.62
CA PHE A 167 12.46 3.00 6.85
C PHE A 167 12.34 3.34 5.36
N ALA A 168 12.52 4.61 5.01
CA ALA A 168 12.54 5.12 3.64
C ALA A 168 13.36 6.41 3.58
N ASP A 169 13.75 6.84 2.38
CA ASP A 169 14.35 8.15 2.12
C ASP A 169 13.29 9.13 1.63
N VAL A 170 12.34 8.65 0.82
CA VAL A 170 11.34 9.49 0.14
C VAL A 170 9.95 8.84 0.21
N ILE A 171 8.96 9.65 0.55
CA ILE A 171 7.54 9.29 0.46
C ILE A 171 6.95 9.88 -0.82
N VAL A 172 6.32 9.03 -1.62
CA VAL A 172 5.56 9.45 -2.80
C VAL A 172 4.07 9.32 -2.54
N ALA A 173 3.29 10.35 -2.90
CA ALA A 173 1.86 10.39 -2.63
C ALA A 173 1.09 11.11 -3.74
N ASP A 174 -0.23 11.01 -3.71
CA ASP A 174 -1.10 11.75 -4.61
C ASP A 174 -1.30 13.20 -4.16
N ALA A 175 -2.09 13.98 -4.92
CA ALA A 175 -2.28 15.40 -4.67
C ALA A 175 -3.04 15.73 -3.35
N LEU A 176 -3.73 14.78 -2.75
CA LEU A 176 -4.40 14.95 -1.46
C LEU A 176 -3.38 15.27 -0.36
N TYR A 177 -2.21 14.65 -0.41
CA TYR A 177 -1.15 14.79 0.58
C TYR A 177 -0.27 16.03 0.44
N LEU A 178 -0.46 16.84 -0.62
CA LEU A 178 0.31 18.07 -0.79
C LEU A 178 -0.28 19.20 0.06
N ASN A 179 0.05 19.21 1.34
CA ASN A 179 -0.34 20.21 2.31
C ASN A 179 0.71 20.37 3.41
N ALA A 180 0.73 21.53 4.07
CA ALA A 180 1.73 21.87 5.09
C ALA A 180 1.79 20.85 6.24
N PRO A 181 0.67 20.43 6.88
CA PRO A 181 0.74 19.47 7.99
C PRO A 181 1.37 18.12 7.61
N PHE A 182 1.18 17.63 6.39
CA PHE A 182 1.80 16.38 5.94
C PHE A 182 3.29 16.59 5.62
N ILE A 183 3.64 17.66 4.91
CA ILE A 183 5.04 18.02 4.61
C ILE A 183 5.84 18.19 5.90
N ASN A 184 5.29 18.88 6.90
CA ASN A 184 5.94 19.07 8.19
C ASN A 184 6.18 17.72 8.87
N THR A 185 5.19 16.83 8.89
CA THR A 185 5.35 15.47 9.46
C THR A 185 6.45 14.67 8.75
N ILE A 186 6.50 14.71 7.42
CA ILE A 186 7.55 14.04 6.64
C ILE A 186 8.94 14.57 7.03
N LYS A 187 9.10 15.89 7.10
CA LYS A 187 10.38 16.52 7.46
C LYS A 187 10.78 16.28 8.91
N GLU A 188 9.84 16.33 9.86
CA GLU A 188 10.04 15.96 11.27
C GLU A 188 10.56 14.51 11.41
N CYS A 189 10.11 13.61 10.57
CA CYS A 189 10.56 12.23 10.52
C CYS A 189 11.90 12.03 9.78
N GLY A 190 12.52 13.10 9.25
CA GLY A 190 13.78 13.05 8.52
C GLY A 190 13.65 12.45 7.11
N LEU A 191 12.47 12.54 6.51
CA LEU A 191 12.15 12.04 5.17
C LEU A 191 11.98 13.20 4.19
N ASP A 192 11.96 12.89 2.89
CA ASP A 192 11.54 13.81 1.86
C ASP A 192 10.20 13.36 1.24
N ALA A 193 9.47 14.33 0.67
CA ALA A 193 8.21 14.08 -0.02
C ALA A 193 8.33 14.38 -1.52
N VAL A 194 7.73 13.55 -2.37
CA VAL A 194 7.48 13.81 -3.79
C VAL A 194 6.00 13.57 -4.05
N ILE A 195 5.26 14.66 -4.24
CA ILE A 195 3.79 14.63 -4.23
C ILE A 195 3.26 15.26 -5.51
N ARG A 196 2.19 14.66 -6.07
CA ARG A 196 1.50 15.20 -7.23
C ARG A 196 0.90 16.58 -6.93
N LEU A 197 1.09 17.54 -7.84
CA LEU A 197 0.41 18.82 -7.82
C LEU A 197 -0.61 18.82 -8.97
N LYS A 198 -1.91 18.86 -8.66
CA LYS A 198 -3.00 18.73 -9.65
C LYS A 198 -3.99 19.89 -9.66
N ASP A 199 -4.15 20.59 -8.55
CA ASP A 199 -5.21 21.61 -8.43
C ASP A 199 -4.69 22.95 -8.91
N GLU A 200 -5.16 23.40 -10.06
CA GLU A 200 -4.80 24.66 -10.69
C GLU A 200 -5.26 25.89 -9.87
N ARG A 201 -6.18 25.72 -8.93
CA ARG A 201 -6.65 26.79 -8.04
C ARG A 201 -5.73 27.01 -6.85
N ARG A 202 -4.78 26.09 -6.58
CA ARG A 202 -3.82 26.25 -5.50
C ARG A 202 -2.84 27.38 -5.84
N GLU A 203 -2.59 28.26 -4.87
CA GLU A 203 -1.63 29.35 -4.98
C GLU A 203 -0.25 28.86 -5.45
N LEU A 204 0.27 27.80 -4.80
CA LEU A 204 1.52 27.14 -5.22
C LEU A 204 1.56 26.79 -6.72
N PHE A 205 0.44 26.34 -7.29
CA PHE A 205 0.38 26.01 -8.72
C PHE A 205 0.42 27.28 -9.58
N GLN A 206 -0.34 28.31 -9.20
CA GLN A 206 -0.45 29.57 -9.93
C GLN A 206 0.89 30.32 -9.93
N ASP A 207 1.57 30.37 -8.81
CA ASP A 207 2.89 30.99 -8.67
C ASP A 207 3.92 30.27 -9.54
N ALA A 208 3.99 28.93 -9.44
CA ALA A 208 4.89 28.14 -10.24
C ALA A 208 4.59 28.29 -11.75
N GLU A 209 3.32 28.28 -12.14
CA GLU A 209 2.92 28.45 -13.55
C GLU A 209 3.32 29.83 -14.08
N SER A 210 3.13 30.87 -13.28
CA SER A 210 3.49 32.24 -13.64
C SER A 210 4.99 32.39 -13.88
N LEU A 211 5.81 31.83 -12.99
CA LEU A 211 7.28 31.83 -13.13
C LEU A 211 7.74 31.00 -14.34
N PHE A 212 7.15 29.83 -14.56
CA PHE A 212 7.50 29.00 -15.71
C PHE A 212 7.06 29.60 -17.06
N LYS A 213 6.01 30.43 -17.10
CA LYS A 213 5.62 31.17 -18.30
C LYS A 213 6.61 32.31 -18.65
N ARG A 214 7.27 32.87 -17.63
CA ARG A 214 8.34 33.88 -17.82
C ARG A 214 9.70 33.28 -18.16
N ASP A 215 9.78 31.95 -18.32
CA ASP A 215 10.99 31.17 -18.59
C ASP A 215 12.07 31.27 -17.48
N GLU A 216 11.65 31.65 -16.27
CA GLU A 216 12.53 31.77 -15.10
C GLU A 216 12.96 30.40 -14.53
N GLY A 217 12.30 29.31 -14.97
CA GLY A 217 12.64 27.94 -14.60
C GLY A 217 13.76 27.38 -15.45
N LYS A 218 14.67 26.61 -14.83
CA LYS A 218 15.69 25.86 -15.60
C LYS A 218 15.00 24.86 -16.53
N LYS A 219 14.93 25.20 -17.82
CA LYS A 219 14.45 24.27 -18.82
C LYS A 219 15.50 23.22 -19.16
N ARG A 220 15.14 21.97 -18.95
CA ARG A 220 15.96 20.79 -19.29
C ARG A 220 15.12 19.81 -20.07
N SER A 221 15.74 18.82 -20.67
CA SER A 221 15.04 17.70 -21.29
C SER A 221 15.77 16.39 -21.05
N PHE A 222 15.02 15.31 -21.05
CA PHE A 222 15.57 13.95 -21.04
C PHE A 222 14.66 13.01 -21.79
N THR A 223 15.24 11.91 -22.26
CA THR A 223 14.49 10.87 -22.98
C THR A 223 14.14 9.72 -22.07
N CYS A 224 12.88 9.28 -22.09
CA CYS A 224 12.38 8.09 -21.40
C CYS A 224 11.70 7.16 -22.41
N GLY A 225 12.40 6.10 -22.80
CA GLY A 225 12.01 5.25 -23.93
C GLY A 225 11.98 6.07 -25.24
N LYS A 226 10.85 6.06 -25.94
CA LYS A 226 10.64 6.85 -27.16
C LYS A 226 10.07 8.27 -26.92
N LYS A 227 10.02 8.72 -25.67
CA LYS A 227 9.35 9.97 -25.27
C LYS A 227 10.37 11.00 -24.86
N ASN A 228 10.29 12.21 -25.43
CA ASN A 228 11.02 13.36 -24.94
C ASN A 228 10.20 14.06 -23.83
N ILE A 229 10.87 14.41 -22.73
CA ILE A 229 10.27 15.05 -21.58
C ILE A 229 11.00 16.35 -21.33
N GLU A 230 10.29 17.46 -21.50
CA GLU A 230 10.77 18.78 -21.13
C GLU A 230 10.45 19.05 -19.66
N VAL A 231 11.35 19.73 -18.98
CA VAL A 231 11.27 19.95 -17.53
C VAL A 231 11.52 21.41 -17.19
N TRP A 232 10.64 21.99 -16.41
CA TRP A 232 10.84 23.26 -15.69
C TRP A 232 10.96 22.94 -14.21
N ASP A 233 11.89 23.56 -13.52
CA ASP A 233 12.35 23.14 -12.22
C ASP A 233 12.83 24.35 -11.41
N LEU A 234 12.07 24.72 -10.40
CA LEU A 234 12.39 25.82 -9.49
C LEU A 234 12.20 25.39 -8.04
N SER A 235 13.09 25.90 -7.18
CA SER A 235 13.02 25.74 -5.72
C SER A 235 12.64 27.06 -5.04
N GLY A 236 12.26 26.95 -3.78
CA GLY A 236 12.04 28.14 -2.94
C GLY A 236 10.57 28.53 -2.76
N PHE A 237 9.62 27.71 -3.26
CA PHE A 237 8.20 27.94 -3.05
C PHE A 237 7.82 27.75 -1.58
N GLU A 238 7.10 28.71 -1.05
CA GLU A 238 6.52 28.66 0.29
C GLU A 238 5.13 28.03 0.25
N ILE A 239 4.75 27.39 1.32
CA ILE A 239 3.37 26.94 1.56
C ILE A 239 2.95 27.43 2.94
N ASP A 240 1.74 27.93 3.04
CA ASP A 240 1.20 28.44 4.30
C ASP A 240 1.31 27.42 5.43
N ASN A 241 1.69 27.90 6.61
CA ASN A 241 1.84 27.10 7.82
C ASN A 241 2.92 26.01 7.74
N SER A 242 3.95 26.17 6.90
CA SER A 242 5.12 25.32 6.88
C SER A 242 6.43 26.13 6.88
N PRO A 243 7.42 25.78 7.71
CA PRO A 243 8.75 26.38 7.62
C PRO A 243 9.57 25.83 6.43
N HIS A 244 9.07 24.79 5.77
CA HIS A 244 9.76 24.09 4.71
C HIS A 244 9.37 24.62 3.35
N LYS A 245 10.39 25.02 2.56
CA LYS A 245 10.18 25.41 1.18
C LYS A 245 10.08 24.20 0.28
N LEU A 246 9.29 24.32 -0.78
CA LEU A 246 9.12 23.30 -1.78
C LEU A 246 9.89 23.64 -3.06
N ARG A 247 10.26 22.60 -3.77
CA ARG A 247 10.68 22.63 -5.16
C ARG A 247 9.51 22.15 -6.01
N VAL A 248 9.16 22.92 -7.03
CA VAL A 248 8.08 22.57 -7.96
C VAL A 248 8.67 22.23 -9.31
N ILE A 249 8.22 21.12 -9.87
CA ILE A 249 8.70 20.63 -11.16
C ILE A 249 7.49 20.37 -12.06
N ARG A 250 7.57 20.92 -13.28
CA ARG A 250 6.65 20.65 -14.36
C ARG A 250 7.32 19.80 -15.41
N TYR A 251 6.67 18.72 -15.79
CA TYR A 251 7.09 17.85 -16.89
C TYR A 251 6.08 17.95 -18.02
N ASN A 252 6.55 18.25 -19.21
CA ASN A 252 5.78 18.16 -20.44
C ASN A 252 6.25 16.93 -21.22
N LYS A 253 5.37 15.96 -21.36
CA LYS A 253 5.59 14.75 -22.09
C LYS A 253 4.98 14.85 -23.47
N MET A 254 5.83 14.92 -24.47
CA MET A 254 5.42 14.87 -25.87
C MET A 254 5.32 13.42 -26.33
N TRP A 255 4.17 13.03 -26.85
CA TRP A 255 3.94 11.72 -27.48
C TRP A 255 3.05 11.92 -28.70
N LYS A 256 3.64 11.80 -29.90
CA LYS A 256 2.98 12.18 -31.16
C LYS A 256 2.49 13.63 -31.05
N GLU A 257 1.23 13.88 -31.34
CA GLU A 257 0.60 15.22 -31.25
C GLU A 257 0.00 15.56 -29.87
N ASN A 258 0.10 14.61 -28.90
CA ASN A 258 -0.49 14.80 -27.58
C ASN A 258 0.55 15.28 -26.56
N GLU A 259 0.32 16.44 -25.97
CA GLU A 259 1.05 16.93 -24.81
C GLU A 259 0.35 16.51 -23.53
N ARG A 260 1.10 15.88 -22.62
CA ARG A 260 0.62 15.59 -21.26
C ARG A 260 1.52 16.28 -20.25
N ARG A 261 0.92 17.12 -19.42
CA ARG A 261 1.60 17.83 -18.34
C ARG A 261 1.47 17.07 -17.03
N MET A 262 2.57 17.01 -16.29
CA MET A 262 2.61 16.49 -14.94
C MET A 262 3.36 17.50 -14.07
N TRP A 263 2.75 17.85 -12.93
CA TRP A 263 3.36 18.72 -11.95
C TRP A 263 3.58 17.95 -10.65
N LEU A 264 4.64 18.24 -9.96
CA LEU A 264 4.90 17.75 -8.61
C LEU A 264 5.50 18.85 -7.73
N GLY A 265 5.21 18.76 -6.44
CA GLY A 265 5.89 19.47 -5.37
C GLY A 265 6.75 18.47 -4.58
N THR A 266 7.95 18.89 -4.21
CA THR A 266 8.86 18.08 -3.42
C THR A 266 9.56 18.92 -2.36
N SER A 267 9.73 18.35 -1.17
CA SER A 267 10.56 18.93 -0.11
C SER A 267 12.05 18.64 -0.29
N ARG A 268 12.40 17.94 -1.39
CA ARG A 268 13.75 17.50 -1.67
C ARG A 268 14.47 18.50 -2.58
N ASP A 269 15.51 19.13 -2.07
CA ASP A 269 16.35 20.06 -2.84
C ASP A 269 17.29 19.35 -3.80
N GLN A 270 17.73 18.13 -3.44
CA GLN A 270 18.66 17.34 -4.23
C GLN A 270 17.96 16.30 -5.10
N GLY A 271 18.65 15.82 -6.12
CA GLY A 271 18.16 14.81 -7.04
C GLY A 271 17.77 15.37 -8.40
N GLY A 272 18.17 14.67 -9.45
CA GLY A 272 17.87 15.07 -10.83
C GLY A 272 16.37 14.92 -11.15
N PRO A 273 15.81 15.78 -12.02
CA PRO A 273 14.41 15.71 -12.40
C PRO A 273 13.98 14.34 -12.93
N ARG A 274 14.89 13.60 -13.59
CA ARG A 274 14.61 12.25 -14.08
C ARG A 274 14.29 11.26 -12.96
N VAL A 275 15.02 11.32 -11.84
CA VAL A 275 14.79 10.43 -10.69
C VAL A 275 13.45 10.76 -10.03
N LEU A 276 13.14 12.06 -9.85
CA LEU A 276 11.85 12.50 -9.30
C LEU A 276 10.67 12.13 -10.22
N TRP A 277 10.87 12.22 -11.53
CA TRP A 277 9.93 11.70 -12.52
C TRP A 277 9.67 10.20 -12.33
N GLU A 278 10.71 9.41 -12.17
CA GLU A 278 10.60 7.97 -11.94
C GLU A 278 9.87 7.69 -10.63
N MET A 279 10.23 8.35 -9.54
CA MET A 279 9.55 8.22 -8.24
C MET A 279 8.05 8.46 -8.36
N MET A 280 7.64 9.54 -9.02
CA MET A 280 6.22 9.85 -9.20
C MET A 280 5.49 8.85 -10.10
N ASN A 281 6.12 8.33 -11.14
CA ASN A 281 5.51 7.29 -11.96
C ASN A 281 5.39 5.96 -11.21
N ARG A 282 6.40 5.63 -10.39
CA ARG A 282 6.38 4.40 -9.58
C ARG A 282 5.47 4.47 -8.38
N ARG A 283 4.93 5.65 -8.00
CA ARG A 283 3.83 5.75 -7.03
C ARG A 283 2.68 4.79 -7.37
N TRP A 284 2.40 4.62 -8.67
CA TRP A 284 1.35 3.72 -9.13
C TRP A 284 1.57 2.25 -8.75
N ASP A 285 2.77 1.87 -8.34
CA ASP A 285 3.06 0.53 -7.85
C ASP A 285 2.23 0.16 -6.60
N ILE A 286 1.86 1.14 -5.75
CA ILE A 286 1.02 0.86 -4.57
C ILE A 286 -0.37 0.39 -5.02
N GLU A 287 -0.92 0.96 -6.09
CA GLU A 287 -2.20 0.56 -6.64
C GLU A 287 -2.11 -0.78 -7.39
N GLU A 288 -1.14 -0.93 -8.31
CA GLU A 288 -1.00 -2.11 -9.18
C GLU A 288 -0.40 -3.33 -8.46
N ASN A 289 0.67 -3.14 -7.70
CA ASN A 289 1.40 -4.22 -7.05
C ASN A 289 0.98 -4.44 -5.59
N GLY A 290 0.30 -3.47 -4.95
CA GLY A 290 -0.26 -3.55 -3.62
C GLY A 290 -1.77 -3.81 -3.65
N PHE A 291 -2.57 -2.77 -3.81
CA PHE A 291 -4.03 -2.82 -3.66
C PHE A 291 -4.72 -3.76 -4.65
N HIS A 292 -4.27 -3.79 -5.91
CA HIS A 292 -4.82 -4.73 -6.88
C HIS A 292 -4.56 -6.18 -6.43
N GLN A 293 -3.35 -6.48 -5.95
CA GLN A 293 -3.02 -7.81 -5.44
C GLN A 293 -3.87 -8.17 -4.21
N LEU A 294 -3.97 -7.26 -3.24
CA LEU A 294 -4.80 -7.46 -2.03
C LEU A 294 -6.27 -7.68 -2.38
N LYS A 295 -6.84 -6.90 -3.29
CA LYS A 295 -8.25 -7.03 -3.69
C LYS A 295 -8.52 -8.28 -4.53
N THR A 296 -7.63 -8.62 -5.45
CA THR A 296 -7.85 -9.70 -6.43
C THR A 296 -7.47 -11.07 -5.90
N TYR A 297 -6.34 -11.17 -5.18
CA TYR A 297 -5.80 -12.46 -4.75
C TYR A 297 -6.00 -12.73 -3.26
N TYR A 298 -6.03 -11.70 -2.42
CA TYR A 298 -6.28 -11.84 -0.98
C TYR A 298 -7.72 -11.51 -0.60
N HIS A 299 -8.55 -11.17 -1.59
CA HIS A 299 -9.98 -10.89 -1.42
C HIS A 299 -10.25 -9.82 -0.34
N ALA A 300 -9.42 -8.76 -0.27
CA ALA A 300 -9.53 -7.70 0.74
C ALA A 300 -10.89 -6.97 0.74
N LYS A 301 -11.69 -7.15 -0.31
CA LYS A 301 -13.07 -6.66 -0.36
C LYS A 301 -14.09 -7.65 0.20
N HIS A 302 -13.68 -8.85 0.60
CA HIS A 302 -14.56 -9.82 1.25
C HIS A 302 -14.58 -9.58 2.76
N CYS A 303 -15.77 -9.55 3.34
CA CYS A 303 -15.96 -9.43 4.78
C CYS A 303 -15.84 -10.81 5.46
N TYR A 304 -14.65 -11.20 5.85
CA TYR A 304 -14.39 -12.46 6.57
C TYR A 304 -14.97 -12.47 7.99
N CYS A 305 -14.72 -11.39 8.74
CA CYS A 305 -15.29 -11.13 10.06
C CYS A 305 -15.32 -9.62 10.28
N HIS A 306 -16.53 -9.05 10.37
CA HIS A 306 -16.70 -7.60 10.41
C HIS A 306 -16.06 -6.96 11.65
N ALA A 307 -16.20 -7.61 12.82
CA ALA A 307 -15.67 -7.11 14.08
C ALA A 307 -14.14 -7.28 14.23
N ALA A 308 -13.47 -7.97 13.31
CA ALA A 308 -12.02 -8.22 13.33
C ALA A 308 -11.34 -7.73 12.04
N THR A 309 -11.86 -6.69 11.42
CA THR A 309 -11.39 -6.21 10.09
C THR A 309 -9.92 -5.82 10.12
N GLU A 310 -9.46 -5.10 11.14
CA GLU A 310 -8.08 -4.65 11.28
C GLU A 310 -7.12 -5.85 11.45
N VAL A 311 -7.40 -6.76 12.37
CA VAL A 311 -6.62 -7.98 12.60
C VAL A 311 -6.48 -8.81 11.31
N ILE A 312 -7.59 -8.98 10.58
CA ILE A 312 -7.59 -9.74 9.33
C ILE A 312 -6.76 -9.03 8.26
N PHE A 313 -6.84 -7.71 8.20
CA PHE A 313 -6.08 -6.94 7.22
C PHE A 313 -4.59 -6.97 7.53
N ASP A 314 -4.18 -6.89 8.79
CA ASP A 314 -2.78 -7.03 9.21
C ASP A 314 -2.23 -8.44 8.91
N LEU A 315 -2.99 -9.49 9.19
CA LEU A 315 -2.62 -10.85 8.79
C LEU A 315 -2.51 -11.01 7.27
N MET A 316 -3.37 -10.34 6.52
CA MET A 316 -3.33 -10.32 5.05
C MET A 316 -2.06 -9.62 4.52
N ILE A 317 -1.65 -8.52 5.16
CA ILE A 317 -0.41 -7.80 4.87
C ILE A 317 0.81 -8.69 5.14
N ILE A 318 0.85 -9.38 6.28
CA ILE A 318 1.92 -10.33 6.58
C ILE A 318 1.99 -11.42 5.51
N GLY A 319 0.86 -12.01 5.15
CA GLY A 319 0.77 -13.01 4.09
C GLY A 319 1.25 -12.49 2.73
N PHE A 320 0.88 -11.26 2.38
CA PHE A 320 1.35 -10.58 1.17
C PHE A 320 2.87 -10.41 1.19
N ASN A 321 3.44 -9.86 2.26
CA ASN A 321 4.88 -9.64 2.40
C ASN A 321 5.67 -10.95 2.33
N MET A 322 5.22 -11.99 3.00
CA MET A 322 5.86 -13.31 2.95
C MET A 322 5.91 -13.86 1.52
N ARG A 323 4.83 -13.71 0.74
CA ARG A 323 4.83 -14.13 -0.67
C ARG A 323 5.73 -13.29 -1.56
N GLU A 324 5.72 -11.97 -1.40
CA GLU A 324 6.62 -11.09 -2.16
C GLU A 324 8.10 -11.43 -1.90
N LEU A 325 8.45 -11.69 -0.63
CA LEU A 325 9.79 -12.12 -0.27
C LEU A 325 10.13 -13.51 -0.80
N TYR A 326 9.18 -14.45 -0.80
CA TYR A 326 9.37 -15.75 -1.40
C TYR A 326 9.66 -15.64 -2.91
N LEU A 327 8.84 -14.88 -3.64
CA LEU A 327 9.04 -14.64 -5.07
C LEU A 327 10.39 -13.98 -5.36
N TYR A 328 10.78 -13.01 -4.54
CA TYR A 328 12.06 -12.32 -4.66
C TYR A 328 13.26 -13.23 -4.44
N ARG A 329 13.22 -14.09 -3.41
CA ARG A 329 14.38 -14.92 -3.00
C ARG A 329 14.49 -16.24 -3.73
N ARG A 330 13.36 -16.87 -4.09
CA ARG A 330 13.29 -18.24 -4.60
C ARG A 330 13.08 -18.33 -6.10
N ILE A 331 12.47 -17.33 -6.69
CA ILE A 331 12.24 -17.27 -8.14
C ILE A 331 13.06 -16.13 -8.71
N GLN A 332 14.29 -16.44 -9.11
CA GLN A 332 15.16 -15.43 -9.74
C GLN A 332 14.46 -14.83 -10.94
N ARG A 333 14.49 -13.49 -11.03
CA ARG A 333 13.87 -12.72 -12.12
C ARG A 333 12.42 -13.13 -12.38
N PHE A 334 11.62 -13.18 -11.31
CA PHE A 334 10.23 -13.63 -11.37
C PHE A 334 9.44 -12.97 -12.53
N LYS A 335 9.61 -11.67 -12.76
CA LYS A 335 8.95 -10.94 -13.84
C LYS A 335 9.37 -11.43 -15.24
N GLU A 336 10.57 -11.94 -15.40
CA GLU A 336 11.14 -12.42 -16.66
C GLU A 336 10.86 -13.91 -16.88
N SER A 337 10.52 -14.64 -15.82
CA SER A 337 10.33 -16.10 -15.86
C SER A 337 9.08 -16.56 -16.62
N GLY A 338 8.13 -15.66 -16.90
CA GLY A 338 6.83 -15.99 -17.47
C GLY A 338 5.89 -16.76 -16.53
N ILE A 339 6.31 -17.03 -15.28
CA ILE A 339 5.50 -17.74 -14.29
C ILE A 339 4.49 -16.78 -13.69
N SER A 340 3.20 -17.13 -13.75
CA SER A 340 2.16 -16.30 -13.13
C SER A 340 2.10 -16.50 -11.61
N ARG A 341 1.68 -15.46 -10.87
CA ARG A 341 1.40 -15.57 -9.44
C ARG A 341 0.35 -16.64 -9.15
N LYS A 342 -0.65 -16.80 -10.02
CA LYS A 342 -1.69 -17.84 -9.94
C LYS A 342 -1.07 -19.25 -10.04
N SER A 343 -0.13 -19.47 -10.95
CA SER A 343 0.58 -20.76 -11.07
C SER A 343 1.37 -21.10 -9.81
N VAL A 344 2.06 -20.13 -9.22
CA VAL A 344 2.79 -20.36 -7.95
C VAL A 344 1.82 -20.74 -6.84
N ASN A 345 0.70 -20.02 -6.73
CA ASN A 345 -0.31 -20.32 -5.72
C ASN A 345 -0.90 -21.71 -5.89
N ARG A 346 -1.25 -22.08 -7.13
CA ARG A 346 -1.77 -23.40 -7.44
C ARG A 346 -0.81 -24.51 -6.98
N LYS A 347 0.48 -24.34 -7.25
CA LYS A 347 1.50 -25.30 -6.81
C LYS A 347 1.56 -25.44 -5.30
N PHE A 348 1.48 -24.34 -4.55
CA PHE A 348 1.39 -24.41 -3.08
C PHE A 348 0.16 -25.17 -2.62
N CYS A 349 -1.02 -24.89 -3.18
CA CYS A 349 -2.24 -25.61 -2.85
C CYS A 349 -2.11 -27.11 -3.18
N ASP A 350 -1.54 -27.43 -4.34
CA ASP A 350 -1.32 -28.81 -4.78
C ASP A 350 -0.41 -29.62 -3.85
N GLU A 351 0.51 -28.97 -3.18
CA GLU A 351 1.42 -29.64 -2.25
C GLU A 351 0.84 -29.76 -0.83
N LEU A 352 -0.05 -28.87 -0.43
CA LEU A 352 -0.54 -28.78 0.95
C LEU A 352 -1.90 -29.44 1.17
N LEU A 353 -2.76 -29.50 0.16
CA LEU A 353 -4.13 -30.01 0.30
C LEU A 353 -4.29 -31.41 -0.28
N LEU A 354 -5.28 -32.14 0.24
CA LEU A 354 -5.71 -33.43 -0.29
C LEU A 354 -6.36 -33.25 -1.66
N GLU A 355 -6.25 -34.26 -2.54
CA GLU A 355 -6.86 -34.25 -3.89
C GLU A 355 -8.36 -33.97 -3.87
N LYS A 356 -9.10 -34.57 -2.91
CA LYS A 356 -10.55 -34.33 -2.74
C LYS A 356 -10.89 -32.86 -2.47
N VAL A 357 -10.04 -32.15 -1.74
CA VAL A 357 -10.25 -30.70 -1.47
C VAL A 357 -9.87 -29.88 -2.68
N LYS A 358 -8.83 -30.28 -3.40
CA LYS A 358 -8.41 -29.63 -4.63
C LYS A 358 -9.52 -29.62 -5.69
N SER A 359 -10.17 -30.76 -5.93
CA SER A 359 -11.27 -30.85 -6.91
C SER A 359 -12.39 -29.86 -6.59
N ILE A 360 -12.83 -29.77 -5.34
CA ILE A 360 -13.88 -28.84 -4.91
C ILE A 360 -13.47 -27.37 -5.11
N LEU A 361 -12.21 -27.03 -4.90
CA LEU A 361 -11.71 -25.65 -4.99
C LEU A 361 -11.48 -25.22 -6.46
N TYR A 362 -11.08 -26.16 -7.31
CA TYR A 362 -10.81 -25.86 -8.72
C TYR A 362 -12.06 -25.88 -9.60
N GLU A 363 -13.10 -26.64 -9.25
CA GLU A 363 -14.38 -26.64 -9.95
C GLU A 363 -15.18 -25.33 -9.78
N LYS A 364 -14.94 -24.59 -8.69
CA LYS A 364 -15.63 -23.31 -8.42
C LYS A 364 -14.89 -22.07 -8.91
N GLY A 365 -13.71 -22.20 -9.48
CA GLY A 365 -12.85 -21.10 -9.90
C GLY A 365 -12.56 -21.04 -11.40
N GLY A 366 -13.39 -21.70 -12.21
CA GLY A 366 -13.33 -21.69 -13.67
C GLY A 366 -14.12 -20.55 -14.30
#